data_cae4c8046fd85cf0d2dac99fc8ca6c13
#
_entry.id   cae4c8046fd85cf0d2dac99fc8ca6c13
#
_cell.length_a   1.000
_cell.length_b   1.000
_cell.length_c   1.000
_cell.angle_alpha   90.00
_cell.angle_beta   90.00
_cell.angle_gamma   90.00
#
_symmetry.space_group_name_H-M   'P 1'
#
loop_
_entity.id
_entity.type
_entity.pdbx_description
1 polymer ?
#
loop_
_entity_poly.entity_id
_entity_poly.type
_entity_poly.pdbx_seq_one_letter_code
_entity_poly.pdbx_strand_id
1 'polypeptide(L)'
;IHERLVGSEMCIRDRYNILSENMQPKYWVEAAESIANDISDGSDGIVIAHGTDTLHYTAAALSFMLKTPVPIVITGAQRSSDRPSSDANMNLIDSVVAAKSDIAEVSVCMHGSLNDSYTYLHKGTKVRKMHTSRRDTFRSINYEPIAKIENHSVDINPNYRYTKRNENELEVNSAVEEKVGLIKSFPGICEELIEYHIDKGYKGLVIEGTGLGHVPDKLITPLARAHDENIPVVMTSQCLYGRVNMNVYSTGREILNAGVISGRDMTPETAYVKLSWVLGQTNDIEEVAKLMNKNIAGEFNEKSSIKYFLN
;
A
#
# COMPACT_ATOMS: atom_id res chain seq x y z
N ILE A 1 22.98 -4.03 -19.50
CA ILE A 1 22.74 -3.56 -18.10
C ILE A 1 24.03 -3.57 -17.30
N HIS A 2 24.91 -4.55 -17.52
CA HIS A 2 26.16 -4.71 -16.76
C HIS A 2 27.13 -3.52 -16.89
N GLU A 3 27.25 -2.94 -18.07
CA GLU A 3 28.20 -1.84 -18.32
C GLU A 3 27.82 -0.50 -17.63
N ARG A 4 26.56 -0.31 -17.26
CA ARG A 4 26.09 0.90 -16.57
C ARG A 4 26.09 0.78 -15.04
N LEU A 5 26.31 -0.40 -14.50
CA LEU A 5 26.33 -0.69 -13.06
C LEU A 5 27.73 -1.01 -12.55
N VAL A 6 28.79 -0.52 -13.23
CA VAL A 6 30.18 -0.73 -12.79
C VAL A 6 30.37 -0.30 -11.35
N GLY A 7 30.82 -1.22 -10.51
CA GLY A 7 31.06 -1.01 -9.09
C GLY A 7 29.92 -1.42 -8.14
N SER A 8 28.88 -2.09 -8.66
CA SER A 8 27.81 -2.69 -7.84
C SER A 8 27.75 -4.19 -8.09
N GLU A 9 27.79 -5.00 -7.06
CA GLU A 9 27.42 -6.41 -7.15
C GLU A 9 25.90 -6.54 -7.13
N MET A 10 25.32 -7.27 -8.09
CA MET A 10 23.89 -7.52 -8.17
C MET A 10 23.63 -9.03 -8.14
N CYS A 11 22.94 -9.50 -7.11
CA CYS A 11 22.44 -10.86 -7.00
C CYS A 11 20.99 -10.91 -7.47
N ILE A 12 20.68 -11.69 -8.49
CA ILE A 12 19.32 -11.90 -8.99
C ILE A 12 18.79 -13.21 -8.41
N ARG A 13 17.62 -13.15 -7.79
CA ARG A 13 16.93 -14.31 -7.22
C ARG A 13 15.50 -14.36 -7.70
N ASP A 14 15.12 -15.41 -8.40
CA ASP A 14 13.73 -15.69 -8.74
C ASP A 14 13.01 -16.23 -7.51
N ARG A 15 11.89 -15.61 -7.15
CA ARG A 15 11.06 -16.02 -6.00
C ARG A 15 9.77 -16.68 -6.44
N TYR A 16 9.04 -16.00 -7.35
CA TYR A 16 7.76 -16.47 -7.85
C TYR A 16 7.65 -16.21 -9.35
N ASN A 17 7.02 -17.14 -10.05
CA ASN A 17 6.59 -16.94 -11.43
C ASN A 17 5.06 -16.98 -11.47
N ILE A 18 4.42 -15.91 -10.98
CA ILE A 18 2.97 -15.78 -10.89
C ILE A 18 2.52 -14.48 -11.56
N LEU A 19 1.33 -14.50 -12.14
CA LEU A 19 0.65 -13.28 -12.55
C LEU A 19 0.18 -12.53 -11.30
N SER A 20 0.29 -11.19 -11.30
CA SER A 20 0.04 -10.39 -10.11
C SER A 20 -1.39 -10.49 -9.56
N GLU A 21 -2.37 -10.76 -10.41
CA GLU A 21 -3.75 -11.02 -9.99
C GLU A 21 -3.92 -12.29 -9.14
N ASN A 22 -2.93 -13.19 -9.17
CA ASN A 22 -2.89 -14.40 -8.33
C ASN A 22 -2.11 -14.19 -7.03
N MET A 23 -1.70 -12.96 -6.72
CA MET A 23 -1.03 -12.62 -5.47
C MET A 23 -1.92 -12.96 -4.26
N GLN A 24 -1.34 -13.52 -3.23
CA GLN A 24 -2.01 -13.88 -1.97
C GLN A 24 -1.19 -13.37 -0.77
N PRO A 25 -1.81 -13.15 0.39
CA PRO A 25 -1.11 -12.63 1.57
C PRO A 25 0.11 -13.46 1.99
N LYS A 26 0.05 -14.79 1.83
CA LYS A 26 1.20 -15.68 2.10
C LYS A 26 2.46 -15.32 1.32
N TYR A 27 2.31 -14.82 0.08
CA TYR A 27 3.46 -14.40 -0.73
C TYR A 27 4.09 -13.10 -0.23
N TRP A 28 3.31 -12.24 0.44
CA TRP A 28 3.87 -11.06 1.11
C TRP A 28 4.74 -11.46 2.31
N VAL A 29 4.28 -12.47 3.09
CA VAL A 29 5.03 -13.04 4.21
C VAL A 29 6.37 -13.62 3.73
N GLU A 30 6.31 -14.53 2.75
CA GLU A 30 7.51 -15.15 2.18
C GLU A 30 8.47 -14.13 1.56
N ALA A 31 7.94 -13.08 0.90
CA ALA A 31 8.75 -12.00 0.35
C ALA A 31 9.43 -11.18 1.46
N ALA A 32 8.71 -10.82 2.52
CA ALA A 32 9.25 -10.06 3.64
C ALA A 32 10.38 -10.81 4.35
N GLU A 33 10.19 -12.10 4.63
CA GLU A 33 11.20 -12.97 5.24
C GLU A 33 12.43 -13.12 4.35
N SER A 34 12.22 -13.31 3.05
CA SER A 34 13.32 -13.41 2.10
C SER A 34 14.13 -12.12 1.99
N ILE A 35 13.45 -10.96 1.94
CA ILE A 35 14.11 -9.64 1.90
C ILE A 35 14.91 -9.43 3.19
N ALA A 36 14.36 -9.79 4.33
CA ALA A 36 15.04 -9.67 5.61
C ALA A 36 16.32 -10.50 5.66
N ASN A 37 16.29 -11.71 5.13
CA ASN A 37 17.47 -12.57 5.00
C ASN A 37 18.53 -11.94 4.07
N ASP A 38 18.11 -11.44 2.90
CA ASP A 38 19.02 -10.79 1.96
C ASP A 38 19.68 -9.54 2.57
N ILE A 39 18.95 -8.75 3.37
CA ILE A 39 19.48 -7.59 4.10
C ILE A 39 20.47 -8.06 5.20
N SER A 40 20.11 -9.11 5.94
CA SER A 40 20.99 -9.68 7.00
C SER A 40 22.28 -10.27 6.42
N ASP A 41 22.24 -10.77 5.19
CA ASP A 41 23.39 -11.27 4.43
C ASP A 41 24.25 -10.13 3.85
N GLY A 42 23.89 -8.86 4.08
CA GLY A 42 24.69 -7.70 3.73
C GLY A 42 24.25 -6.96 2.45
N SER A 43 23.03 -7.18 1.96
CA SER A 43 22.53 -6.40 0.83
C SER A 43 22.29 -4.94 1.21
N ASP A 44 22.85 -4.00 0.44
CA ASP A 44 22.74 -2.55 0.65
C ASP A 44 21.45 -1.93 0.07
N GLY A 45 20.67 -2.68 -0.65
CA GLY A 45 19.41 -2.23 -1.24
C GLY A 45 18.74 -3.35 -2.01
N ILE A 46 17.42 -3.33 -2.06
CA ILE A 46 16.59 -4.37 -2.67
C ILE A 46 15.78 -3.77 -3.81
N VAL A 47 15.74 -4.44 -4.96
CA VAL A 47 14.82 -4.13 -6.07
C VAL A 47 13.95 -5.35 -6.33
N ILE A 48 12.64 -5.13 -6.38
CA ILE A 48 11.65 -6.18 -6.59
C ILE A 48 10.92 -5.93 -7.91
N ALA A 49 11.06 -6.84 -8.87
CA ALA A 49 10.26 -6.84 -10.08
C ALA A 49 8.92 -7.52 -9.82
N HIS A 50 7.82 -6.83 -10.07
CA HIS A 50 6.46 -7.25 -9.71
C HIS A 50 5.48 -6.96 -10.86
N GLY A 51 4.48 -7.82 -11.04
CA GLY A 51 3.36 -7.52 -11.94
C GLY A 51 2.55 -6.33 -11.43
N THR A 52 2.12 -5.45 -12.32
CA THR A 52 1.64 -4.11 -11.94
C THR A 52 0.25 -4.05 -11.31
N ASP A 53 -0.62 -5.07 -11.50
CA ASP A 53 -2.02 -4.99 -11.08
C ASP A 53 -2.19 -4.96 -9.56
N THR A 54 -1.38 -5.72 -8.82
CA THR A 54 -1.40 -5.76 -7.36
C THR A 54 -0.11 -5.26 -6.70
N LEU A 55 0.76 -4.62 -7.46
CA LEU A 55 2.03 -4.08 -6.97
C LEU A 55 1.87 -3.17 -5.75
N HIS A 56 0.86 -2.31 -5.77
CA HIS A 56 0.58 -1.38 -4.67
C HIS A 56 0.10 -2.07 -3.38
N TYR A 57 -0.58 -3.23 -3.46
CA TYR A 57 -0.87 -4.05 -2.29
C TYR A 57 0.41 -4.61 -1.67
N THR A 58 1.29 -5.17 -2.50
CA THR A 58 2.58 -5.71 -2.04
C THR A 58 3.45 -4.62 -1.44
N ALA A 59 3.47 -3.43 -2.05
CA ALA A 59 4.22 -2.29 -1.53
C ALA A 59 3.71 -1.85 -0.15
N ALA A 60 2.39 -1.81 0.04
CA ALA A 60 1.79 -1.52 1.34
C ALA A 60 2.12 -2.63 2.37
N ALA A 61 2.01 -3.90 1.98
CA ALA A 61 2.31 -5.03 2.87
C ALA A 61 3.75 -5.00 3.38
N LEU A 62 4.71 -4.89 2.48
CA LEU A 62 6.13 -4.81 2.85
C LEU A 62 6.44 -3.56 3.70
N SER A 63 5.70 -2.45 3.49
CA SER A 63 5.86 -1.24 4.31
C SER A 63 5.42 -1.43 5.77
N PHE A 64 4.45 -2.31 6.04
CA PHE A 64 4.03 -2.64 7.40
C PHE A 64 4.87 -3.77 8.01
N MET A 65 5.30 -4.73 7.20
CA MET A 65 6.02 -5.91 7.65
C MET A 65 7.49 -5.64 7.96
N LEU A 66 8.11 -4.66 7.28
CA LEU A 66 9.54 -4.41 7.34
C LEU A 66 9.85 -2.97 7.80
N LYS A 67 10.55 -2.86 8.92
CA LYS A 67 11.31 -1.65 9.23
C LYS A 67 12.74 -1.91 8.76
N THR A 68 13.19 -1.16 7.78
CA THR A 68 14.40 -1.50 7.02
C THR A 68 15.53 -0.48 7.22
N PRO A 69 16.79 -0.94 7.33
CA PRO A 69 17.96 -0.06 7.30
C PRO A 69 18.37 0.36 5.88
N VAL A 70 17.83 -0.28 4.84
CA VAL A 70 18.21 -0.05 3.44
C VAL A 70 16.98 0.19 2.56
N PRO A 71 17.11 0.83 1.39
CA PRO A 71 15.99 1.01 0.48
C PRO A 71 15.44 -0.31 -0.06
N ILE A 72 14.12 -0.42 -0.12
CA ILE A 72 13.39 -1.50 -0.81
C ILE A 72 12.53 -0.86 -1.88
N VAL A 73 12.86 -1.11 -3.15
CA VAL A 73 12.22 -0.48 -4.29
C VAL A 73 11.48 -1.52 -5.13
N ILE A 74 10.17 -1.36 -5.26
CA ILE A 74 9.33 -2.23 -6.08
C ILE A 74 9.11 -1.56 -7.42
N THR A 75 9.21 -2.34 -8.49
CA THR A 75 9.01 -1.86 -9.85
C THR A 75 8.30 -2.89 -10.72
N GLY A 76 7.91 -2.49 -11.90
CA GLY A 76 7.28 -3.36 -12.88
C GLY A 76 7.23 -2.69 -14.25
N ALA A 77 6.52 -3.29 -15.18
CA ALA A 77 6.32 -2.71 -16.51
C ALA A 77 4.85 -2.81 -16.94
N GLN A 78 4.32 -1.74 -17.51
CA GLN A 78 3.00 -1.74 -18.15
C GLN A 78 3.02 -2.39 -19.53
N ARG A 79 4.18 -2.33 -20.18
CA ARG A 79 4.41 -2.94 -21.48
C ARG A 79 5.57 -3.91 -21.40
N SER A 80 5.32 -5.13 -21.82
CA SER A 80 6.31 -6.20 -21.77
C SER A 80 7.62 -5.81 -22.47
N SER A 81 8.72 -6.36 -22.01
CA SER A 81 10.08 -6.01 -22.44
C SER A 81 10.38 -6.31 -23.92
N ASP A 82 9.56 -7.13 -24.57
CA ASP A 82 9.63 -7.44 -26.00
C ASP A 82 9.05 -6.35 -26.92
N ARG A 83 8.41 -5.32 -26.34
CA ARG A 83 7.81 -4.22 -27.11
C ARG A 83 8.74 -3.03 -27.22
N PRO A 84 8.83 -2.37 -28.40
CA PRO A 84 9.69 -1.18 -28.59
C PRO A 84 9.37 -0.03 -27.62
N SER A 85 8.13 0.07 -27.16
CA SER A 85 7.68 1.11 -26.24
C SER A 85 7.61 0.63 -24.78
N SER A 86 8.36 -0.43 -24.43
CA SER A 86 8.43 -0.94 -23.07
C SER A 86 8.99 0.09 -22.11
N ASP A 87 8.37 0.18 -20.93
CA ASP A 87 8.83 0.99 -19.81
C ASP A 87 9.74 0.21 -18.85
N ALA A 88 9.95 -1.09 -19.10
CA ALA A 88 10.69 -1.98 -18.20
C ALA A 88 12.13 -1.54 -17.94
N ASN A 89 12.85 -1.15 -19.00
CA ASN A 89 14.28 -0.82 -18.91
C ASN A 89 14.51 0.40 -18.01
N MET A 90 13.80 1.49 -18.27
CA MET A 90 13.93 2.72 -17.49
C MET A 90 13.48 2.52 -16.04
N ASN A 91 12.32 1.86 -15.85
CA ASN A 91 11.81 1.56 -14.51
C ASN A 91 12.82 0.74 -13.70
N LEU A 92 13.44 -0.28 -14.30
CA LEU A 92 14.43 -1.12 -13.62
C LEU A 92 15.71 -0.36 -13.28
N ILE A 93 16.28 0.36 -14.25
CA ILE A 93 17.52 1.14 -14.02
C ILE A 93 17.31 2.17 -12.94
N ASP A 94 16.23 2.96 -13.00
CA ASP A 94 15.96 3.99 -12.02
C ASP A 94 15.60 3.40 -10.65
N SER A 95 15.03 2.18 -10.60
CA SER A 95 14.83 1.46 -9.34
C SER A 95 16.16 1.08 -8.68
N VAL A 96 17.16 0.68 -9.47
CA VAL A 96 18.50 0.43 -8.93
C VAL A 96 19.16 1.72 -8.46
N VAL A 97 18.96 2.83 -9.17
CA VAL A 97 19.43 4.16 -8.73
C VAL A 97 18.77 4.55 -7.42
N ALA A 98 17.45 4.36 -7.30
CA ALA A 98 16.71 4.61 -6.05
C ALA A 98 17.19 3.69 -4.92
N ALA A 99 17.46 2.40 -5.19
CA ALA A 99 17.97 1.45 -4.21
C ALA A 99 19.38 1.78 -3.71
N LYS A 100 20.13 2.63 -4.41
CA LYS A 100 21.42 3.17 -3.99
C LYS A 100 21.32 4.51 -3.25
N SER A 101 20.13 5.11 -3.19
CA SER A 101 19.91 6.38 -2.50
C SER A 101 19.95 6.22 -0.97
N ASP A 102 19.81 7.33 -0.24
CA ASP A 102 19.75 7.34 1.23
C ASP A 102 18.33 7.07 1.80
N ILE A 103 17.35 6.74 0.94
CA ILE A 103 15.94 6.58 1.33
C ILE A 103 15.68 5.14 1.76
N ALA A 104 15.83 4.84 3.06
CA ALA A 104 15.63 3.50 3.63
C ALA A 104 14.15 3.22 3.96
N GLU A 105 13.33 3.19 2.91
CA GLU A 105 11.89 2.90 3.00
C GLU A 105 11.47 1.95 1.89
N VAL A 106 10.25 1.37 2.03
CA VAL A 106 9.60 0.65 0.94
C VAL A 106 8.94 1.66 0.01
N SER A 107 9.33 1.61 -1.26
CA SER A 107 8.88 2.56 -2.28
C SER A 107 8.58 1.88 -3.61
N VAL A 108 7.89 2.58 -4.50
CA VAL A 108 7.55 2.12 -5.86
C VAL A 108 8.15 3.08 -6.87
N CYS A 109 8.98 2.56 -7.78
CA CYS A 109 9.60 3.34 -8.83
C CYS A 109 8.96 3.00 -10.19
N MET A 110 8.27 3.96 -10.79
CA MET A 110 7.56 3.80 -12.05
C MET A 110 7.61 5.09 -12.88
N HIS A 111 7.40 4.97 -14.21
CA HIS A 111 7.31 6.12 -15.12
C HIS A 111 6.43 7.24 -14.56
N GLY A 112 6.96 8.47 -14.57
CA GLY A 112 6.25 9.69 -14.15
C GLY A 112 5.48 10.34 -15.30
N SER A 113 5.77 9.98 -16.56
CA SER A 113 5.14 10.51 -17.77
C SER A 113 4.96 9.42 -18.84
N LEU A 114 4.32 9.79 -19.95
CA LEU A 114 4.24 8.89 -21.13
C LEU A 114 5.57 8.80 -21.91
N ASN A 115 6.48 9.73 -21.67
CA ASN A 115 7.79 9.78 -22.32
C ASN A 115 8.83 9.10 -21.42
N ASP A 116 9.97 8.70 -22.00
CA ASP A 116 11.11 8.12 -21.29
C ASP A 116 12.03 9.23 -20.71
N SER A 117 11.43 10.20 -19.99
CA SER A 117 12.18 11.35 -19.46
C SER A 117 12.52 11.20 -17.98
N TYR A 118 11.62 10.65 -17.19
CA TYR A 118 11.81 10.47 -15.74
C TYR A 118 10.88 9.41 -15.16
N THR A 119 11.26 8.90 -14.01
CA THR A 119 10.41 8.09 -13.13
C THR A 119 10.09 8.86 -11.84
N TYR A 120 9.02 8.45 -11.17
CA TYR A 120 8.74 8.86 -9.81
C TYR A 120 9.00 7.72 -8.82
N LEU A 121 9.53 8.09 -7.67
CA LEU A 121 9.61 7.23 -6.50
C LEU A 121 8.42 7.56 -5.60
N HIS A 122 7.49 6.63 -5.45
CA HIS A 122 6.27 6.77 -4.65
C HIS A 122 6.41 6.06 -3.32
N LYS A 123 5.78 6.59 -2.27
CA LYS A 123 5.68 5.90 -0.97
C LYS A 123 4.83 4.64 -1.10
N GLY A 124 5.31 3.51 -0.58
CA GLY A 124 4.65 2.20 -0.74
C GLY A 124 3.20 2.15 -0.23
N THR A 125 2.89 2.89 0.84
CA THR A 125 1.54 2.97 1.44
C THR A 125 0.63 4.04 0.81
N LYS A 126 1.14 4.85 -0.12
CA LYS A 126 0.39 5.96 -0.74
C LYS A 126 0.24 5.82 -2.26
N VAL A 127 0.85 4.82 -2.85
CA VAL A 127 0.82 4.62 -4.29
C VAL A 127 -0.39 3.79 -4.72
N ARG A 128 -0.92 4.09 -5.92
CA ARG A 128 -1.99 3.30 -6.54
C ARG A 128 -1.84 3.25 -8.05
N LYS A 129 -2.22 2.11 -8.66
CA LYS A 129 -2.39 1.98 -10.10
C LYS A 129 -3.70 2.66 -10.51
N MET A 130 -3.60 3.72 -11.32
CA MET A 130 -4.73 4.59 -11.67
C MET A 130 -5.27 4.40 -13.08
N HIS A 131 -4.53 3.72 -13.94
CA HIS A 131 -4.92 3.48 -15.33
C HIS A 131 -4.57 2.05 -15.73
N THR A 132 -5.37 1.43 -16.57
CA THR A 132 -5.22 0.02 -16.96
C THR A 132 -3.94 -0.28 -17.74
N SER A 133 -3.41 0.68 -18.51
CA SER A 133 -2.35 0.42 -19.51
C SER A 133 -1.36 1.55 -19.79
N ARG A 134 -1.49 2.73 -19.16
CA ARG A 134 -0.54 3.84 -19.35
C ARG A 134 0.78 3.52 -18.63
N ARG A 135 1.92 3.98 -19.21
CA ARG A 135 3.22 3.82 -18.54
C ARG A 135 3.30 4.60 -17.23
N ASP A 136 2.73 5.82 -17.19
CA ASP A 136 2.65 6.71 -16.04
C ASP A 136 1.42 6.43 -15.15
N THR A 137 1.01 5.18 -15.05
CA THR A 137 -0.23 4.79 -14.37
C THR A 137 -0.19 4.89 -12.85
N PHE A 138 0.99 4.78 -12.24
CA PHE A 138 1.11 4.87 -10.79
C PHE A 138 1.10 6.32 -10.32
N ARG A 139 0.29 6.59 -9.31
CA ARG A 139 0.15 7.91 -8.71
C ARG A 139 0.19 7.83 -7.19
N SER A 140 0.79 8.82 -6.55
CA SER A 140 0.63 9.03 -5.12
C SER A 140 -0.76 9.58 -4.82
N ILE A 141 -1.48 8.97 -3.89
CA ILE A 141 -2.83 9.37 -3.49
C ILE A 141 -2.75 10.08 -2.15
N ASN A 142 -3.34 11.28 -2.07
CA ASN A 142 -3.25 12.16 -0.90
C ASN A 142 -1.81 12.47 -0.46
N TYR A 143 -0.86 12.37 -1.39
CA TYR A 143 0.56 12.57 -1.15
C TYR A 143 1.30 13.00 -2.42
N GLU A 144 2.53 13.50 -2.28
CA GLU A 144 3.43 13.75 -3.41
C GLU A 144 4.42 12.58 -3.55
N PRO A 145 5.02 12.35 -4.73
CA PRO A 145 6.15 11.44 -4.87
C PRO A 145 7.29 11.80 -3.91
N ILE A 146 8.00 10.79 -3.42
CA ILE A 146 9.17 10.93 -2.57
C ILE A 146 10.29 11.66 -3.32
N ALA A 147 10.50 11.23 -4.57
CA ALA A 147 11.55 11.76 -5.43
C ALA A 147 11.13 11.65 -6.91
N LYS A 148 11.79 12.47 -7.74
CA LYS A 148 11.87 12.33 -9.18
C LYS A 148 13.24 11.78 -9.55
N ILE A 149 13.30 10.82 -10.46
CA ILE A 149 14.56 10.28 -10.97
C ILE A 149 14.65 10.63 -12.44
N GLU A 150 15.65 11.39 -12.81
CA GLU A 150 15.89 11.89 -14.15
C GLU A 150 17.39 11.81 -14.45
N ASN A 151 17.76 11.30 -15.62
CA ASN A 151 19.17 11.10 -15.98
C ASN A 151 19.97 10.35 -14.88
N HIS A 152 19.35 9.35 -14.26
CA HIS A 152 19.92 8.55 -13.14
C HIS A 152 20.31 9.37 -11.91
N SER A 153 19.72 10.54 -11.71
CA SER A 153 19.88 11.39 -10.53
C SER A 153 18.57 11.41 -9.73
N VAL A 154 18.67 11.19 -8.42
CA VAL A 154 17.52 11.22 -7.51
C VAL A 154 17.35 12.63 -6.99
N ASP A 155 16.26 13.30 -7.38
CA ASP A 155 15.84 14.60 -6.88
C ASP A 155 14.74 14.37 -5.82
N ILE A 156 15.14 14.43 -4.55
CA ILE A 156 14.24 14.18 -3.42
C ILE A 156 13.34 15.41 -3.20
N ASN A 157 12.04 15.18 -3.06
CA ASN A 157 11.07 16.21 -2.71
C ASN A 157 11.51 16.91 -1.39
N PRO A 158 11.79 18.21 -1.39
CA PRO A 158 12.30 18.92 -0.21
C PRO A 158 11.32 18.96 0.97
N ASN A 159 10.03 18.68 0.73
CA ASN A 159 9.00 18.57 1.76
C ASN A 159 8.87 17.17 2.34
N TYR A 160 9.57 16.18 1.79
CA TYR A 160 9.51 14.79 2.25
C TYR A 160 10.54 14.54 3.34
N ARG A 161 10.10 14.01 4.45
CA ARG A 161 10.97 13.46 5.50
C ARG A 161 11.02 11.96 5.33
N TYR A 162 12.22 11.43 5.15
CA TYR A 162 12.46 10.00 4.95
C TYR A 162 13.40 9.46 6.03
N THR A 163 13.31 8.16 6.23
CA THR A 163 14.27 7.42 7.06
C THR A 163 15.56 7.24 6.26
N LYS A 164 16.69 7.60 6.86
CA LYS A 164 18.01 7.43 6.23
C LYS A 164 18.52 6.01 6.37
N ARG A 165 19.46 5.65 5.49
CA ARG A 165 20.20 4.39 5.61
C ARG A 165 20.77 4.22 7.02
N ASN A 166 20.62 3.01 7.56
CA ASN A 166 21.11 2.63 8.87
C ASN A 166 20.58 3.47 10.04
N GLU A 167 19.54 4.27 9.82
CA GLU A 167 18.85 4.98 10.90
C GLU A 167 18.01 4.02 11.76
N ASN A 168 17.47 2.99 11.15
CA ASN A 168 16.75 1.92 11.82
C ASN A 168 17.54 0.61 11.78
N GLU A 169 17.33 -0.23 12.78
CA GLU A 169 17.66 -1.65 12.70
C GLU A 169 16.58 -2.39 11.88
N LEU A 170 16.93 -3.55 11.34
CA LEU A 170 15.98 -4.41 10.63
C LEU A 170 15.02 -5.04 11.63
N GLU A 171 13.74 -4.74 11.49
CA GLU A 171 12.67 -5.42 12.23
C GLU A 171 11.71 -6.07 11.23
N VAL A 172 11.28 -7.30 11.53
CA VAL A 172 10.36 -8.07 10.67
C VAL A 172 9.14 -8.49 11.47
N ASN A 173 7.97 -8.08 11.00
CA ASN A 173 6.67 -8.45 11.56
C ASN A 173 5.78 -8.94 10.41
N SER A 174 6.04 -10.16 9.92
CA SER A 174 5.46 -10.67 8.67
C SER A 174 4.08 -11.32 8.82
N ALA A 175 3.61 -11.58 10.05
CA ALA A 175 2.33 -12.25 10.27
C ALA A 175 1.14 -11.43 9.73
N VAL A 176 0.20 -12.11 9.07
CA VAL A 176 -1.03 -11.52 8.51
C VAL A 176 -2.22 -12.44 8.72
N GLU A 177 -3.41 -11.84 8.81
CA GLU A 177 -4.68 -12.56 8.72
C GLU A 177 -5.18 -12.54 7.27
N GLU A 178 -5.45 -13.70 6.70
CA GLU A 178 -5.91 -13.84 5.31
C GLU A 178 -7.42 -13.60 5.16
N LYS A 179 -8.20 -13.88 6.22
CA LYS A 179 -9.67 -13.73 6.21
C LYS A 179 -10.10 -12.30 6.53
N VAL A 180 -9.69 -11.37 5.69
CA VAL A 180 -10.15 -9.99 5.70
C VAL A 180 -10.96 -9.71 4.45
N GLY A 181 -12.15 -9.09 4.60
CA GLY A 181 -13.02 -8.74 3.48
C GLY A 181 -12.82 -7.29 3.04
N LEU A 182 -12.91 -7.02 1.74
CA LEU A 182 -12.98 -5.69 1.16
C LEU A 182 -14.30 -5.54 0.41
N ILE A 183 -15.19 -4.68 0.90
CA ILE A 183 -16.57 -4.54 0.44
C ILE A 183 -16.83 -3.12 -0.04
N LYS A 184 -17.26 -2.98 -1.29
CA LYS A 184 -17.68 -1.70 -1.84
C LYS A 184 -19.17 -1.45 -1.59
N SER A 185 -19.51 -0.33 -0.97
CA SER A 185 -20.90 0.11 -0.83
C SER A 185 -21.42 0.67 -2.15
N PHE A 186 -22.66 0.32 -2.52
CA PHE A 186 -23.32 0.78 -3.76
C PHE A 186 -24.83 0.89 -3.56
N PRO A 187 -25.57 1.65 -4.39
CA PRO A 187 -27.03 1.69 -4.35
C PRO A 187 -27.64 0.30 -4.57
N GLY A 188 -28.40 -0.18 -3.60
CA GLY A 188 -28.99 -1.53 -3.63
C GLY A 188 -28.17 -2.62 -2.91
N ILE A 189 -27.03 -2.29 -2.31
CA ILE A 189 -26.31 -3.24 -1.46
C ILE A 189 -27.24 -3.81 -0.38
N CYS A 190 -27.18 -5.10 -0.10
CA CYS A 190 -27.96 -5.78 0.90
C CYS A 190 -27.15 -6.09 2.17
N GLU A 191 -27.84 -6.26 3.28
CA GLU A 191 -27.28 -6.56 4.60
C GLU A 191 -26.54 -7.91 4.60
N GLU A 192 -27.09 -8.88 3.90
CA GLU A 192 -26.58 -10.26 3.80
C GLU A 192 -25.12 -10.29 3.29
N LEU A 193 -24.68 -9.27 2.58
CA LEU A 193 -23.29 -9.21 2.12
C LEU A 193 -22.30 -9.09 3.31
N ILE A 194 -22.65 -8.30 4.33
CA ILE A 194 -21.84 -8.18 5.56
C ILE A 194 -22.04 -9.43 6.42
N GLU A 195 -23.29 -9.83 6.62
CA GLU A 195 -23.65 -11.03 7.41
C GLU A 195 -22.95 -12.28 6.89
N TYR A 196 -22.89 -12.46 5.55
CA TYR A 196 -22.16 -13.56 4.94
C TYR A 196 -20.69 -13.61 5.39
N HIS A 197 -20.01 -12.48 5.45
CA HIS A 197 -18.61 -12.45 5.88
C HIS A 197 -18.47 -12.80 7.36
N ILE A 198 -19.38 -12.29 8.20
CA ILE A 198 -19.43 -12.65 9.63
C ILE A 198 -19.63 -14.17 9.78
N ASP A 199 -20.67 -14.71 9.15
CA ASP A 199 -21.04 -16.13 9.25
C ASP A 199 -19.98 -17.08 8.66
N LYS A 200 -19.16 -16.60 7.70
CA LYS A 200 -18.02 -17.34 7.14
C LYS A 200 -16.74 -17.21 7.95
N GLY A 201 -16.80 -16.51 9.09
CA GLY A 201 -15.69 -16.38 10.03
C GLY A 201 -14.56 -15.51 9.52
N TYR A 202 -14.88 -14.46 8.75
CA TYR A 202 -13.93 -13.39 8.46
C TYR A 202 -13.51 -12.72 9.76
N LYS A 203 -12.26 -12.27 9.81
CA LYS A 203 -11.64 -11.70 11.02
C LYS A 203 -11.61 -10.18 11.00
N GLY A 204 -11.88 -9.58 9.87
CA GLY A 204 -11.96 -8.13 9.72
C GLY A 204 -12.58 -7.74 8.40
N LEU A 205 -13.13 -6.53 8.33
CA LEU A 205 -13.76 -5.99 7.12
C LEU A 205 -13.24 -4.58 6.84
N VAL A 206 -12.99 -4.29 5.58
CA VAL A 206 -12.80 -2.93 5.09
C VAL A 206 -13.96 -2.58 4.17
N ILE A 207 -14.59 -1.44 4.41
CA ILE A 207 -15.72 -0.98 3.62
C ILE A 207 -15.33 0.28 2.87
N GLU A 208 -15.50 0.24 1.54
CA GLU A 208 -15.45 1.43 0.70
C GLU A 208 -16.81 2.15 0.75
N GLY A 209 -16.96 3.07 1.70
CA GLY A 209 -18.16 3.90 1.83
C GLY A 209 -18.22 5.00 0.76
N THR A 210 -19.37 5.63 0.65
CA THR A 210 -19.58 6.78 -0.24
C THR A 210 -19.10 8.08 0.41
N GLY A 211 -18.56 9.01 -0.37
CA GLY A 211 -18.17 10.35 0.06
C GLY A 211 -17.29 10.34 1.32
N LEU A 212 -17.78 10.88 2.42
CA LEU A 212 -17.05 10.97 3.69
C LEU A 212 -17.03 9.66 4.50
N GLY A 213 -17.36 8.53 3.91
CA GLY A 213 -17.38 7.20 4.57
C GLY A 213 -18.77 6.84 5.08
N HIS A 214 -19.78 6.94 4.22
CA HIS A 214 -21.17 6.60 4.54
C HIS A 214 -21.61 5.33 3.83
N VAL A 215 -22.53 4.64 4.44
CA VAL A 215 -23.25 3.47 3.90
C VAL A 215 -24.75 3.65 4.13
N PRO A 216 -25.63 2.93 3.41
CA PRO A 216 -27.06 2.93 3.69
C PRO A 216 -27.37 2.53 5.14
N ASP A 217 -28.38 3.18 5.74
CA ASP A 217 -28.77 2.98 7.16
C ASP A 217 -29.00 1.52 7.53
N LYS A 218 -29.54 0.72 6.62
CA LYS A 218 -29.78 -0.71 6.82
C LYS A 218 -28.51 -1.52 7.09
N LEU A 219 -27.32 -1.02 6.71
CA LEU A 219 -26.06 -1.69 7.00
C LEU A 219 -25.54 -1.44 8.43
N ILE A 220 -26.13 -0.48 9.19
CA ILE A 220 -25.66 -0.16 10.54
C ILE A 220 -25.84 -1.36 11.49
N THR A 221 -26.94 -2.07 11.38
CA THR A 221 -27.21 -3.27 12.22
C THR A 221 -26.17 -4.37 12.00
N PRO A 222 -25.87 -4.84 10.77
CA PRO A 222 -24.82 -5.85 10.59
C PRO A 222 -23.41 -5.32 10.91
N LEU A 223 -23.14 -4.01 10.81
CA LEU A 223 -21.88 -3.43 11.28
C LEU A 223 -21.74 -3.51 12.80
N ALA A 224 -22.81 -3.20 13.54
CA ALA A 224 -22.83 -3.36 15.00
C ALA A 224 -22.65 -4.84 15.40
N ARG A 225 -23.33 -5.76 14.70
CA ARG A 225 -23.16 -7.20 14.90
C ARG A 225 -21.70 -7.63 14.70
N ALA A 226 -21.01 -7.12 13.65
CA ALA A 226 -19.60 -7.43 13.43
C ALA A 226 -18.74 -7.00 14.65
N HIS A 227 -18.98 -5.80 15.17
CA HIS A 227 -18.28 -5.30 16.35
C HIS A 227 -18.55 -6.18 17.60
N ASP A 228 -19.81 -6.56 17.85
CA ASP A 228 -20.21 -7.43 18.99
C ASP A 228 -19.58 -8.81 18.89
N GLU A 229 -19.32 -9.31 17.69
CA GLU A 229 -18.61 -10.57 17.42
C GLU A 229 -17.07 -10.41 17.34
N ASN A 230 -16.52 -9.26 17.75
CA ASN A 230 -15.09 -8.93 17.72
C ASN A 230 -14.48 -8.97 16.32
N ILE A 231 -15.24 -8.59 15.30
CA ILE A 231 -14.78 -8.44 13.92
C ILE A 231 -14.63 -6.93 13.65
N PRO A 232 -13.41 -6.37 13.65
CA PRO A 232 -13.18 -4.97 13.39
C PRO A 232 -13.58 -4.59 11.97
N VAL A 233 -14.25 -3.46 11.84
CA VAL A 233 -14.65 -2.88 10.56
C VAL A 233 -13.96 -1.55 10.37
N VAL A 234 -13.27 -1.37 9.24
CA VAL A 234 -12.59 -0.13 8.87
C VAL A 234 -13.32 0.53 7.72
N MET A 235 -13.72 1.79 7.89
CA MET A 235 -14.37 2.59 6.85
C MET A 235 -13.35 3.37 6.05
N THR A 236 -13.34 3.16 4.74
CA THR A 236 -12.61 3.95 3.74
C THR A 236 -13.59 4.68 2.82
N SER A 237 -13.09 5.41 1.83
CA SER A 237 -13.92 6.07 0.84
C SER A 237 -13.67 5.51 -0.56
N GLN A 238 -14.73 5.45 -1.37
CA GLN A 238 -14.63 5.24 -2.82
C GLN A 238 -13.98 6.43 -3.53
N CYS A 239 -13.99 7.60 -2.90
CA CYS A 239 -13.25 8.76 -3.37
C CYS A 239 -11.78 8.58 -3.02
N LEU A 240 -10.92 8.52 -4.04
CA LEU A 240 -9.49 8.30 -3.84
C LEU A 240 -8.82 9.46 -3.11
N TYR A 241 -9.27 10.68 -3.37
CA TYR A 241 -8.74 11.89 -2.75
C TYR A 241 -9.64 12.39 -1.64
N GLY A 242 -9.04 12.93 -0.60
CA GLY A 242 -9.73 13.38 0.62
C GLY A 242 -9.62 12.35 1.73
N ARG A 243 -10.55 12.41 2.67
CA ARG A 243 -10.54 11.53 3.85
C ARG A 243 -11.95 11.20 4.33
N VAL A 244 -12.05 10.09 5.03
CA VAL A 244 -13.24 9.73 5.80
C VAL A 244 -13.42 10.71 6.96
N ASN A 245 -14.65 11.21 7.12
CA ASN A 245 -15.05 12.02 8.27
C ASN A 245 -16.51 11.73 8.65
N MET A 246 -16.74 10.70 9.41
CA MET A 246 -18.04 10.22 9.82
C MET A 246 -18.72 11.12 10.88
N ASN A 247 -18.05 12.17 11.39
CA ASN A 247 -18.64 13.07 12.38
C ASN A 247 -19.62 14.10 11.80
N VAL A 248 -19.61 14.31 10.47
CA VAL A 248 -20.33 15.42 9.82
C VAL A 248 -21.84 15.19 9.81
N TYR A 249 -22.29 13.99 9.51
CA TYR A 249 -23.72 13.66 9.40
C TYR A 249 -24.21 12.67 10.47
N SER A 250 -25.53 12.61 10.71
CA SER A 250 -26.13 11.70 11.69
C SER A 250 -25.79 10.23 11.42
N THR A 251 -25.99 9.77 10.20
CA THR A 251 -25.66 8.40 9.77
C THR A 251 -24.17 8.06 10.02
N GLY A 252 -23.26 9.02 9.78
CA GLY A 252 -21.85 8.82 10.07
C GLY A 252 -21.58 8.58 11.56
N ARG A 253 -22.27 9.32 12.45
CA ARG A 253 -22.15 9.11 13.90
C ARG A 253 -22.75 7.78 14.35
N GLU A 254 -23.83 7.33 13.72
CA GLU A 254 -24.40 6.00 13.97
C GLU A 254 -23.42 4.88 13.55
N ILE A 255 -22.74 5.04 12.42
CA ILE A 255 -21.69 4.12 12.00
C ILE A 255 -20.52 4.09 13.02
N LEU A 256 -20.11 5.25 13.54
CA LEU A 256 -19.09 5.31 14.61
C LEU A 256 -19.57 4.62 15.89
N ASN A 257 -20.84 4.82 16.28
CA ASN A 257 -21.43 4.17 17.46
C ASN A 257 -21.56 2.64 17.28
N ALA A 258 -21.64 2.16 16.04
CA ALA A 258 -21.56 0.74 15.72
C ALA A 258 -20.13 0.15 15.79
N GLY A 259 -19.14 0.91 16.29
CA GLY A 259 -17.78 0.44 16.49
C GLY A 259 -16.89 0.49 15.25
N VAL A 260 -17.32 1.16 14.18
CA VAL A 260 -16.55 1.24 12.94
C VAL A 260 -15.37 2.20 13.07
N ILE A 261 -14.18 1.74 12.67
CA ILE A 261 -12.91 2.47 12.73
C ILE A 261 -12.75 3.32 11.48
N SER A 262 -12.31 4.57 11.62
CA SER A 262 -12.01 5.44 10.48
C SER A 262 -10.71 5.03 9.79
N GLY A 263 -10.75 4.79 8.48
CA GLY A 263 -9.59 4.59 7.62
C GLY A 263 -8.88 5.90 7.23
N ARG A 264 -9.39 7.04 7.69
CA ARG A 264 -8.82 8.37 7.43
C ARG A 264 -8.67 8.65 5.93
N ASP A 265 -7.46 8.92 5.44
CA ASP A 265 -7.14 9.16 4.02
C ASP A 265 -6.35 8.00 3.37
N MET A 266 -6.38 6.80 3.99
CA MET A 266 -5.87 5.58 3.36
C MET A 266 -6.73 5.21 2.15
N THR A 267 -6.06 4.69 1.12
CA THR A 267 -6.78 3.99 0.05
C THR A 267 -7.40 2.70 0.59
N PRO A 268 -8.49 2.20 0.00
CA PRO A 268 -9.09 0.94 0.43
C PRO A 268 -8.10 -0.23 0.46
N GLU A 269 -7.21 -0.28 -0.54
CA GLU A 269 -6.17 -1.30 -0.65
C GLU A 269 -5.17 -1.24 0.52
N THR A 270 -4.70 -0.04 0.84
CA THR A 270 -3.78 0.16 1.98
C THR A 270 -4.46 -0.16 3.30
N ALA A 271 -5.72 0.22 3.48
CA ALA A 271 -6.49 -0.09 4.70
C ALA A 271 -6.72 -1.60 4.86
N TYR A 272 -7.01 -2.31 3.73
CA TYR A 272 -7.14 -3.76 3.70
C TYR A 272 -5.85 -4.44 4.15
N VAL A 273 -4.72 -4.05 3.56
CA VAL A 273 -3.42 -4.62 3.89
C VAL A 273 -3.05 -4.31 5.35
N LYS A 274 -3.28 -3.07 5.81
CA LYS A 274 -3.02 -2.68 7.21
C LYS A 274 -3.85 -3.51 8.19
N LEU A 275 -5.16 -3.69 7.94
CA LEU A 275 -6.03 -4.49 8.79
C LEU A 275 -5.60 -5.95 8.82
N SER A 276 -5.27 -6.53 7.66
CA SER A 276 -4.74 -7.89 7.55
C SER A 276 -3.45 -8.06 8.38
N TRP A 277 -2.53 -7.11 8.29
CA TRP A 277 -1.30 -7.11 9.07
C TRP A 277 -1.56 -6.91 10.56
N VAL A 278 -2.40 -5.96 10.96
CA VAL A 278 -2.75 -5.72 12.37
C VAL A 278 -3.36 -6.96 13.01
N LEU A 279 -4.28 -7.63 12.31
CA LEU A 279 -4.91 -8.87 12.77
C LEU A 279 -3.93 -10.06 12.85
N GLY A 280 -2.84 -10.01 12.14
CA GLY A 280 -1.70 -10.93 12.32
C GLY A 280 -0.92 -10.69 13.60
N GLN A 281 -1.04 -9.50 14.23
CA GLN A 281 -0.33 -9.15 15.46
C GLN A 281 -1.20 -9.34 16.72
N THR A 282 -2.52 -9.10 16.61
CA THR A 282 -3.45 -9.15 17.74
C THR A 282 -4.88 -9.46 17.30
N ASN A 283 -5.62 -10.14 18.18
CA ASN A 283 -7.06 -10.39 18.04
C ASN A 283 -7.91 -9.53 19.01
N ASP A 284 -7.29 -8.68 19.79
CA ASP A 284 -7.98 -7.78 20.71
C ASP A 284 -8.51 -6.57 19.93
N ILE A 285 -9.83 -6.37 19.91
CA ILE A 285 -10.49 -5.35 19.09
C ILE A 285 -10.07 -3.91 19.48
N GLU A 286 -9.78 -3.67 20.78
CA GLU A 286 -9.33 -2.35 21.23
C GLU A 286 -7.90 -2.07 20.75
N GLU A 287 -7.01 -3.07 20.83
CA GLU A 287 -5.65 -2.95 20.32
C GLU A 287 -5.63 -2.85 18.78
N VAL A 288 -6.51 -3.58 18.08
CA VAL A 288 -6.71 -3.41 16.64
C VAL A 288 -7.10 -1.96 16.32
N ALA A 289 -8.10 -1.41 17.02
CA ALA A 289 -8.52 -0.02 16.80
C ALA A 289 -7.39 0.99 17.07
N LYS A 290 -6.58 0.76 18.09
CA LYS A 290 -5.42 1.59 18.45
C LYS A 290 -4.34 1.51 17.35
N LEU A 291 -4.00 0.31 16.87
CA LEU A 291 -3.00 0.11 15.82
C LEU A 291 -3.49 0.66 14.47
N MET A 292 -4.77 0.51 14.12
CA MET A 292 -5.35 1.11 12.92
C MET A 292 -5.30 2.63 12.95
N ASN A 293 -5.42 3.26 14.12
CA ASN A 293 -5.30 4.70 14.31
C ASN A 293 -3.86 5.22 14.46
N LYS A 294 -2.87 4.34 14.63
CA LYS A 294 -1.45 4.70 14.68
C LYS A 294 -0.88 4.79 13.27
N ASN A 295 -0.18 5.88 12.96
CA ASN A 295 0.57 6.01 11.70
C ASN A 295 1.88 5.21 11.82
N ILE A 296 1.99 4.10 11.10
CA ILE A 296 3.08 3.12 11.22
C ILE A 296 4.10 3.30 10.11
N ALA A 297 3.62 3.40 8.88
CA ALA A 297 4.43 3.47 7.67
C ALA A 297 4.10 4.69 6.78
N GLY A 298 3.56 5.76 7.39
CA GLY A 298 3.16 6.98 6.69
C GLY A 298 1.92 6.80 5.80
N GLU A 299 1.05 5.85 6.16
CA GLU A 299 -0.12 5.46 5.38
C GLU A 299 -1.26 6.47 5.42
N PHE A 300 -1.27 7.40 6.38
CA PHE A 300 -2.24 8.49 6.41
C PHE A 300 -1.60 9.82 6.85
N ASN A 301 -2.25 10.91 6.47
CA ASN A 301 -1.87 12.27 6.86
C ASN A 301 -2.69 12.75 8.05
N GLU A 302 -2.13 13.62 8.89
CA GLU A 302 -2.89 14.25 9.98
C GLU A 302 -3.94 15.23 9.44
N LYS A 303 -3.64 15.90 8.33
CA LYS A 303 -4.52 16.89 7.68
C LYS A 303 -4.60 16.64 6.18
N SER A 304 -5.78 16.86 5.61
CA SER A 304 -5.94 16.89 4.15
C SER A 304 -5.28 18.13 3.56
N SER A 305 -4.62 17.97 2.41
CA SER A 305 -4.06 19.08 1.65
C SER A 305 -4.82 19.23 0.33
N ILE A 306 -5.16 20.45 -0.03
CA ILE A 306 -5.78 20.78 -1.33
C ILE A 306 -4.83 20.56 -2.51
N LYS A 307 -3.52 20.47 -2.24
CA LYS A 307 -2.49 20.28 -3.27
C LYS A 307 -2.58 18.95 -3.99
N TYR A 308 -3.19 17.94 -3.38
CA TYR A 308 -3.12 16.56 -3.88
C TYR A 308 -4.22 16.20 -4.87
N PHE A 309 -5.16 17.08 -5.12
CA PHE A 309 -6.28 16.79 -6.02
C PHE A 309 -5.97 17.20 -7.46
N LEU A 310 -5.93 16.24 -8.39
CA LEU A 310 -5.81 16.41 -9.84
C LEU A 310 -4.59 17.24 -10.33
N ASN A 311 -3.46 17.15 -9.67
CA ASN A 311 -2.20 17.69 -10.17
C ASN A 311 -1.39 16.66 -10.95
#